data_0c331304e5f2847e46a8e133bd6c7116
#
_entry.id   0c331304e5f2847e46a8e133bd6c7116
#
_cell.length_a   1.000
_cell.length_b   1.000
_cell.length_c   1.000
_cell.angle_alpha   90.00
_cell.angle_beta   90.00
_cell.angle_gamma   90.00
#
_symmetry.space_group_name_H-M   'P 1'
#
loop_
_entity.id
_entity.type
_entity.pdbx_description
1 polymer ?
#
loop_
_entity_poly.entity_id
_entity_poly.type
_entity_poly.pdbx_seq_one_letter_code
_entity_poly.pdbx_strand_id
1 'polypeptide(L)'
;MTRANETISIDRDRAALIIQDMQNDAISEGGAFADSGAPHHAAEQNVVENCRRLADACRKAGVPVIHVWYVVEDGAKGLKLNAPLFEGVQESGALVKGSWGAEPVPGLERQPGDLLVEKMRMSGWQDTILESLVRGLDRDQVIVTGAWTNMSIEHTARSGADKGYFMFVPEDCCSTMNADWHNASINYALQNVSTVTTCDAVVAAIAG
;
A
#
# COMPACT_ATOMS: atom_id res chain seq x y z
N MET A 1 -20.28 -6.21 -5.60
CA MET A 1 -20.33 -6.62 -7.01
C MET A 1 -18.95 -6.47 -7.57
N THR A 2 -18.23 -7.54 -7.72
CA THR A 2 -16.85 -7.57 -8.25
C THR A 2 -16.88 -7.11 -9.71
N ARG A 3 -16.19 -6.04 -10.05
CA ARG A 3 -16.01 -5.56 -11.43
C ARG A 3 -14.98 -6.41 -12.19
N ALA A 4 -15.14 -7.72 -12.16
CA ALA A 4 -14.15 -8.70 -12.63
C ALA A 4 -13.90 -8.69 -14.14
N ASN A 5 -14.48 -7.78 -14.94
CA ASN A 5 -14.37 -7.81 -16.42
C ASN A 5 -14.30 -6.42 -17.08
N GLU A 6 -13.98 -5.33 -16.36
CA GLU A 6 -13.70 -4.08 -17.05
C GLU A 6 -12.24 -4.07 -17.53
N THR A 7 -12.03 -4.02 -18.84
CA THR A 7 -10.70 -3.78 -19.41
C THR A 7 -10.19 -2.42 -18.95
N ILE A 8 -9.19 -2.41 -18.06
CA ILE A 8 -8.52 -1.17 -17.67
C ILE A 8 -7.40 -0.85 -18.66
N SER A 9 -7.10 0.42 -18.79
CA SER A 9 -5.95 0.89 -19.58
C SER A 9 -4.95 1.53 -18.64
N ILE A 10 -3.74 0.96 -18.59
CA ILE A 10 -2.59 1.52 -17.86
C ILE A 10 -1.45 1.65 -18.86
N ASP A 11 -0.95 2.87 -18.99
CA ASP A 11 0.25 3.13 -19.76
C ASP A 11 1.48 2.85 -18.85
N ARG A 12 2.22 1.79 -19.14
CA ARG A 12 3.38 1.38 -18.36
C ARG A 12 4.47 2.46 -18.26
N ASP A 13 4.58 3.30 -19.30
CA ASP A 13 5.56 4.38 -19.32
C ASP A 13 5.13 5.59 -18.46
N ARG A 14 3.89 5.61 -18.00
CA ARG A 14 3.32 6.58 -17.07
C ARG A 14 3.00 5.99 -15.69
N ALA A 15 3.13 4.67 -15.53
CA ALA A 15 2.74 3.96 -14.31
C ALA A 15 3.88 3.89 -13.28
N ALA A 16 3.52 3.86 -11.99
CA ALA A 16 4.37 3.47 -10.87
C ALA A 16 3.56 2.60 -9.90
N LEU A 17 4.19 1.57 -9.33
CA LEU A 17 3.61 0.73 -8.29
C LEU A 17 4.05 1.20 -6.91
N ILE A 18 3.12 1.39 -6.00
CA ILE A 18 3.34 1.61 -4.56
C ILE A 18 2.94 0.33 -3.81
N ILE A 19 3.86 -0.21 -3.01
CA ILE A 19 3.61 -1.27 -2.03
C ILE A 19 3.72 -0.64 -0.65
N GLN A 20 2.58 -0.47 0.02
CA GLN A 20 2.49 0.34 1.23
C GLN A 20 2.23 -0.50 2.47
N ASP A 21 3.05 -0.27 3.52
CA ASP A 21 2.91 -0.81 4.88
C ASP A 21 2.81 -2.36 4.94
N MET A 22 3.41 -3.06 3.97
CA MET A 22 3.48 -4.52 3.96
C MET A 22 4.62 -5.00 4.88
N GLN A 23 4.49 -4.67 6.17
CA GLN A 23 5.47 -4.86 7.23
C GLN A 23 4.99 -5.86 8.27
N ASN A 24 5.92 -6.47 9.01
CA ASN A 24 5.61 -7.55 9.94
C ASN A 24 4.63 -7.13 11.04
N ASP A 25 4.78 -5.96 11.66
CA ASP A 25 3.84 -5.48 12.68
C ASP A 25 2.43 -5.29 12.12
N ALA A 26 2.29 -4.97 10.84
CA ALA A 26 0.99 -4.64 10.23
C ALA A 26 0.16 -5.88 9.88
N ILE A 27 0.79 -6.98 9.40
CA ILE A 27 0.06 -8.12 8.81
C ILE A 27 0.61 -9.50 9.16
N SER A 28 1.62 -9.62 10.05
CA SER A 28 2.12 -10.93 10.49
C SER A 28 1.52 -11.36 11.82
N GLU A 29 1.35 -12.67 12.02
CA GLU A 29 0.81 -13.24 13.27
C GLU A 29 1.64 -12.90 14.53
N GLY A 30 2.93 -12.65 14.38
CA GLY A 30 3.81 -12.22 15.46
C GLY A 30 3.98 -10.70 15.59
N GLY A 31 3.29 -9.93 14.77
CA GLY A 31 3.38 -8.46 14.74
C GLY A 31 2.61 -7.78 15.85
N ALA A 32 2.91 -6.51 16.09
CA ALA A 32 2.28 -5.71 17.15
C ALA A 32 0.75 -5.56 16.99
N PHE A 33 0.25 -5.66 15.76
CA PHE A 33 -1.18 -5.60 15.46
C PHE A 33 -1.80 -6.96 15.14
N ALA A 34 -1.19 -8.08 15.57
CA ALA A 34 -1.67 -9.43 15.28
C ALA A 34 -3.12 -9.66 15.73
N ASP A 35 -3.48 -9.16 16.92
CA ASP A 35 -4.82 -9.34 17.51
C ASP A 35 -5.92 -8.51 16.82
N SER A 36 -5.57 -7.67 15.86
CA SER A 36 -6.54 -6.84 15.13
C SER A 36 -7.39 -7.61 14.11
N GLY A 37 -6.99 -8.84 13.74
CA GLY A 37 -7.55 -9.61 12.63
C GLY A 37 -6.83 -9.37 11.30
N ALA A 38 -5.91 -8.40 11.22
CA ALA A 38 -5.20 -8.09 9.98
C ALA A 38 -4.40 -9.26 9.38
N PRO A 39 -3.68 -10.09 10.17
CA PRO A 39 -3.01 -11.27 9.61
C PRO A 39 -3.97 -12.27 8.95
N HIS A 40 -5.11 -12.52 9.59
CA HIS A 40 -6.12 -13.43 9.06
C HIS A 40 -6.67 -12.94 7.72
N HIS A 41 -7.11 -11.67 7.65
CA HIS A 41 -7.63 -11.11 6.42
C HIS A 41 -6.54 -10.97 5.33
N ALA A 42 -5.29 -10.72 5.70
CA ALA A 42 -4.17 -10.72 4.76
C ALA A 42 -3.97 -12.10 4.10
N ALA A 43 -4.13 -13.18 4.89
CA ALA A 43 -4.08 -14.55 4.38
C ALA A 43 -5.29 -14.87 3.50
N GLU A 44 -6.53 -14.49 3.90
CA GLU A 44 -7.75 -14.67 3.11
C GLU A 44 -7.67 -13.99 1.74
N GLN A 45 -7.12 -12.77 1.68
CA GLN A 45 -6.90 -12.02 0.44
C GLN A 45 -5.70 -12.54 -0.37
N ASN A 46 -4.88 -13.43 0.19
CA ASN A 46 -3.60 -13.82 -0.40
C ASN A 46 -2.74 -12.60 -0.79
N VAL A 47 -2.80 -11.54 0.02
CA VAL A 47 -2.31 -10.21 -0.35
C VAL A 47 -0.80 -10.17 -0.61
N VAL A 48 -0.02 -10.94 0.16
CA VAL A 48 1.46 -10.98 0.01
C VAL A 48 1.83 -11.53 -1.36
N GLU A 49 1.25 -12.67 -1.76
CA GLU A 49 1.52 -13.30 -3.05
C GLU A 49 1.01 -12.45 -4.21
N ASN A 50 -0.17 -11.83 -4.08
CA ASN A 50 -0.71 -10.95 -5.12
C ASN A 50 0.18 -9.71 -5.30
N CYS A 51 0.61 -9.06 -4.21
CA CYS A 51 1.55 -7.94 -4.27
C CYS A 51 2.91 -8.35 -4.87
N ARG A 52 3.45 -9.52 -4.48
CA ARG A 52 4.70 -10.05 -5.04
C ARG A 52 4.58 -10.26 -6.54
N ARG A 53 3.53 -10.94 -6.98
CA ARG A 53 3.27 -11.22 -8.40
C ARG A 53 3.12 -9.93 -9.22
N LEU A 54 2.41 -8.94 -8.67
CA LEU A 54 2.25 -7.64 -9.30
C LEU A 54 3.59 -6.88 -9.38
N ALA A 55 4.39 -6.88 -8.30
CA ALA A 55 5.70 -6.25 -8.29
C ALA A 55 6.65 -6.86 -9.33
N ASP A 56 6.65 -8.20 -9.44
CA ASP A 56 7.48 -8.90 -10.43
C ASP A 56 7.04 -8.55 -11.86
N ALA A 57 5.73 -8.45 -12.12
CA ALA A 57 5.22 -8.01 -13.41
C ALA A 57 5.61 -6.55 -13.73
N CYS A 58 5.50 -5.66 -12.74
CA CYS A 58 5.92 -4.25 -12.87
C CYS A 58 7.41 -4.13 -13.18
N ARG A 59 8.28 -4.82 -12.44
CA ARG A 59 9.73 -4.83 -12.68
C ARG A 59 10.05 -5.31 -14.09
N LYS A 60 9.40 -6.40 -14.53
CA LYS A 60 9.57 -6.95 -15.88
C LYS A 60 9.11 -5.99 -16.98
N ALA A 61 8.05 -5.22 -16.73
CA ALA A 61 7.52 -4.23 -17.65
C ALA A 61 8.26 -2.87 -17.62
N GLY A 62 9.23 -2.68 -16.72
CA GLY A 62 9.93 -1.42 -16.53
C GLY A 62 9.12 -0.39 -15.73
N VAL A 63 8.05 -0.80 -15.06
CA VAL A 63 7.27 0.04 -14.15
C VAL A 63 8.00 0.15 -12.82
N PRO A 64 8.36 1.35 -12.34
CA PRO A 64 9.03 1.54 -11.06
C PRO A 64 8.22 0.98 -9.89
N VAL A 65 8.91 0.27 -8.97
CA VAL A 65 8.34 -0.22 -7.72
C VAL A 65 8.84 0.65 -6.57
N ILE A 66 7.92 1.20 -5.79
CA ILE A 66 8.18 2.09 -4.66
C ILE A 66 7.59 1.45 -3.42
N HIS A 67 8.45 1.04 -2.49
CA HIS A 67 8.00 0.62 -1.16
C HIS A 67 7.76 1.85 -0.30
N VAL A 68 6.62 1.89 0.37
CA VAL A 68 6.26 2.94 1.33
C VAL A 68 6.06 2.28 2.69
N TRP A 69 6.96 2.53 3.62
CA TRP A 69 6.95 1.90 4.94
C TRP A 69 6.57 2.90 6.03
N TYR A 70 5.70 2.48 6.91
CA TYR A 70 5.44 3.23 8.14
C TYR A 70 6.55 2.94 9.14
N VAL A 71 7.31 3.96 9.51
CA VAL A 71 8.47 3.82 10.39
C VAL A 71 8.49 4.95 11.40
N VAL A 72 8.63 4.60 12.68
CA VAL A 72 8.76 5.58 13.77
C VAL A 72 10.11 5.41 14.46
N GLU A 73 10.59 6.49 15.08
CA GLU A 73 11.73 6.43 15.97
C GLU A 73 11.34 5.76 17.31
N ASP A 74 12.32 5.28 18.06
CA ASP A 74 12.09 4.68 19.39
C ASP A 74 11.23 5.57 20.27
N GLY A 75 10.22 4.98 20.92
CA GLY A 75 9.20 5.69 21.70
C GLY A 75 8.27 6.58 20.86
N ALA A 76 8.17 6.32 19.54
CA ALA A 76 7.40 7.12 18.59
C ALA A 76 7.78 8.62 18.59
N LYS A 77 9.04 8.92 18.85
CA LYS A 77 9.56 10.30 18.93
C LYS A 77 9.33 11.02 17.60
N GLY A 78 8.70 12.18 17.66
CA GLY A 78 8.35 12.98 16.48
C GLY A 78 6.98 12.65 15.89
N LEU A 79 6.34 11.55 16.27
CA LEU A 79 4.97 11.24 15.87
C LEU A 79 3.98 12.10 16.69
N LYS A 80 3.17 12.91 16.02
CA LYS A 80 2.09 13.65 16.68
C LYS A 80 0.93 12.70 17.00
N LEU A 81 0.60 12.55 18.29
CA LEU A 81 -0.45 11.67 18.79
C LEU A 81 -1.79 12.41 18.82
N ASN A 82 -2.35 12.71 17.66
CA ASN A 82 -3.57 13.50 17.50
C ASN A 82 -4.77 12.68 16.98
N ALA A 83 -4.64 11.36 16.99
CA ALA A 83 -5.71 10.43 16.68
C ALA A 83 -5.42 9.06 17.31
N PRO A 84 -6.45 8.24 17.61
CA PRO A 84 -6.30 6.95 18.28
C PRO A 84 -5.30 5.99 17.62
N LEU A 85 -5.21 6.01 16.29
CA LEU A 85 -4.24 5.17 15.57
C LEU A 85 -2.79 5.51 15.93
N PHE A 86 -2.45 6.80 16.03
CA PHE A 86 -1.08 7.22 16.34
C PHE A 86 -0.73 6.97 17.81
N GLU A 87 -1.72 7.08 18.70
CA GLU A 87 -1.60 6.67 20.10
C GLU A 87 -1.36 5.16 20.18
N GLY A 88 -2.12 4.35 19.43
CA GLY A 88 -1.95 2.90 19.37
C GLY A 88 -0.58 2.46 18.83
N VAL A 89 -0.02 3.17 17.86
CA VAL A 89 1.36 2.92 17.37
C VAL A 89 2.38 3.13 18.48
N GLN A 90 2.25 4.21 19.27
CA GLN A 90 3.14 4.47 20.38
C GLN A 90 2.97 3.44 21.50
N GLU A 91 1.73 3.18 21.91
CA GLU A 91 1.41 2.27 23.02
C GLU A 91 1.85 0.83 22.75
N SER A 92 1.72 0.35 21.51
CA SER A 92 2.15 -0.98 21.09
C SER A 92 3.65 -1.09 20.86
N GLY A 93 4.38 0.03 20.78
CA GLY A 93 5.78 0.04 20.38
C GLY A 93 6.02 -0.48 18.96
N ALA A 94 5.02 -0.33 18.08
CA ALA A 94 5.03 -0.87 16.73
C ALA A 94 5.90 -0.05 15.76
N LEU A 95 6.36 -0.73 14.71
CA LEU A 95 6.97 -0.13 13.52
C LEU A 95 8.21 0.73 13.83
N VAL A 96 8.92 0.39 14.91
CA VAL A 96 10.14 1.11 15.32
C VAL A 96 11.26 0.79 14.33
N LYS A 97 11.94 1.84 13.90
CA LYS A 97 13.06 1.76 12.94
C LYS A 97 14.11 0.73 13.34
N GLY A 98 14.41 -0.20 12.43
CA GLY A 98 15.37 -1.28 12.64
C GLY A 98 14.84 -2.46 13.48
N SER A 99 13.58 -2.44 13.90
CA SER A 99 12.94 -3.61 14.52
C SER A 99 12.45 -4.58 13.43
N TRP A 100 12.30 -5.86 13.82
CA TRP A 100 11.65 -6.85 12.95
C TRP A 100 10.23 -6.42 12.52
N GLY A 101 9.50 -5.77 13.40
CA GLY A 101 8.15 -5.28 13.11
C GLY A 101 8.08 -4.27 11.98
N ALA A 102 9.12 -3.43 11.85
CA ALA A 102 9.22 -2.44 10.79
C ALA A 102 9.76 -3.01 9.46
N GLU A 103 10.34 -4.22 9.47
CA GLU A 103 10.81 -4.88 8.25
C GLU A 103 9.64 -5.38 7.39
N PRO A 104 9.83 -5.48 6.06
CA PRO A 104 8.81 -6.03 5.18
C PRO A 104 8.53 -7.50 5.50
N VAL A 105 7.31 -7.95 5.23
CA VAL A 105 6.97 -9.37 5.34
C VAL A 105 7.76 -10.20 4.33
N PRO A 106 8.08 -11.47 4.66
CA PRO A 106 8.78 -12.36 3.74
C PRO A 106 8.11 -12.45 2.37
N GLY A 107 8.91 -12.27 1.31
CA GLY A 107 8.46 -12.27 -0.08
C GLY A 107 8.16 -10.88 -0.65
N LEU A 108 8.20 -9.83 0.18
CA LEU A 108 8.06 -8.43 -0.25
C LEU A 108 9.27 -7.56 0.12
N GLU A 109 10.43 -8.18 0.27
CA GLU A 109 11.69 -7.47 0.43
C GLU A 109 11.98 -6.63 -0.82
N ARG A 110 12.58 -5.46 -0.60
CA ARG A 110 13.05 -4.62 -1.70
C ARG A 110 14.05 -5.36 -2.59
N GLN A 111 13.82 -5.29 -3.90
CA GLN A 111 14.76 -5.79 -4.88
C GLN A 111 15.70 -4.68 -5.38
N PRO A 112 16.85 -5.03 -5.96
CA PRO A 112 17.71 -4.03 -6.60
C PRO A 112 16.94 -3.21 -7.65
N GLY A 113 16.97 -1.87 -7.50
CA GLY A 113 16.23 -0.94 -8.36
C GLY A 113 14.90 -0.45 -7.76
N ASP A 114 14.38 -1.10 -6.73
CA ASP A 114 13.20 -0.61 -6.01
C ASP A 114 13.54 0.62 -5.16
N LEU A 115 12.60 1.55 -5.09
CA LEU A 115 12.72 2.75 -4.27
C LEU A 115 12.09 2.55 -2.89
N LEU A 116 12.54 3.32 -1.90
CA LEU A 116 11.99 3.31 -0.55
C LEU A 116 11.58 4.72 -0.12
N VAL A 117 10.41 4.80 0.49
CA VAL A 117 9.90 5.99 1.17
C VAL A 117 9.50 5.58 2.59
N GLU A 118 10.05 6.24 3.60
CA GLU A 118 9.62 6.11 4.98
C GLU A 118 8.59 7.20 5.30
N LYS A 119 7.55 6.87 6.06
CA LYS A 119 6.49 7.79 6.49
C LYS A 119 6.12 7.58 7.96
N MET A 120 5.57 8.60 8.61
CA MET A 120 4.98 8.54 9.96
C MET A 120 3.49 8.90 9.97
N ARG A 121 2.87 9.05 8.80
CA ARG A 121 1.44 9.41 8.68
C ARG A 121 0.73 8.39 7.77
N MET A 122 -0.61 8.46 7.70
CA MET A 122 -1.39 7.49 6.93
C MET A 122 -1.11 7.56 5.44
N SER A 123 -1.21 8.75 4.86
CA SER A 123 -0.95 8.93 3.43
C SER A 123 0.54 8.76 3.12
N GLY A 124 0.85 8.03 2.07
CA GLY A 124 2.21 7.93 1.53
C GLY A 124 2.78 9.25 1.04
N TRP A 125 1.91 10.22 0.73
CA TRP A 125 2.31 11.54 0.25
C TRP A 125 2.67 12.52 1.38
N GLN A 126 2.14 12.28 2.59
CA GLN A 126 2.21 13.25 3.67
C GLN A 126 3.61 13.34 4.26
N ASP A 127 4.26 14.49 4.11
CA ASP A 127 5.59 14.80 4.65
C ASP A 127 6.69 13.81 4.21
N THR A 128 6.59 13.33 2.95
CA THR A 128 7.52 12.36 2.37
C THR A 128 8.08 12.83 1.03
N ILE A 129 9.08 12.11 0.54
CA ILE A 129 9.65 12.34 -0.80
C ILE A 129 8.87 11.66 -1.93
N LEU A 130 7.74 10.97 -1.64
CA LEU A 130 7.01 10.16 -2.62
C LEU A 130 6.62 10.97 -3.85
N GLU A 131 6.06 12.18 -3.66
CA GLU A 131 5.65 13.04 -4.78
C GLU A 131 6.84 13.45 -5.64
N SER A 132 7.96 13.78 -5.02
CA SER A 132 9.19 14.14 -5.75
C SER A 132 9.71 12.96 -6.58
N LEU A 133 9.65 11.73 -6.05
CA LEU A 133 10.05 10.52 -6.77
C LEU A 133 9.12 10.26 -7.97
N VAL A 134 7.81 10.24 -7.75
CA VAL A 134 6.83 9.94 -8.79
C VAL A 134 6.91 10.96 -9.94
N ARG A 135 7.03 12.26 -9.60
CA ARG A 135 7.23 13.32 -10.60
C ARG A 135 8.59 13.23 -11.30
N GLY A 136 9.66 12.94 -10.55
CA GLY A 136 11.01 12.80 -11.13
C GLY A 136 11.15 11.61 -12.07
N LEU A 137 10.26 10.62 -11.95
CA LEU A 137 10.14 9.47 -12.83
C LEU A 137 9.16 9.71 -14.01
N ASP A 138 8.58 10.91 -14.12
CA ASP A 138 7.55 11.27 -15.10
C ASP A 138 6.32 10.33 -15.06
N ARG A 139 5.87 9.95 -13.83
CA ARG A 139 4.74 9.04 -13.63
C ARG A 139 3.53 9.81 -13.09
N ASP A 140 2.36 9.52 -13.64
CA ASP A 140 1.08 10.11 -13.20
C ASP A 140 -0.05 9.07 -13.05
N GLN A 141 0.22 7.81 -13.40
CA GLN A 141 -0.65 6.66 -13.14
C GLN A 141 -0.07 5.87 -11.98
N VAL A 142 -0.77 5.85 -10.84
CA VAL A 142 -0.24 5.30 -9.60
C VAL A 142 -1.07 4.12 -9.15
N ILE A 143 -0.45 2.94 -9.10
CA ILE A 143 -1.05 1.71 -8.60
C ILE A 143 -0.70 1.61 -7.12
N VAL A 144 -1.70 1.56 -6.23
CA VAL A 144 -1.51 1.51 -4.77
C VAL A 144 -1.98 0.18 -4.24
N THR A 145 -1.09 -0.52 -3.53
CA THR A 145 -1.32 -1.84 -2.94
C THR A 145 -0.85 -1.88 -1.48
N GLY A 146 -1.29 -2.86 -0.72
CA GLY A 146 -0.76 -3.12 0.62
C GLY A 146 -1.78 -3.04 1.74
N ALA A 147 -1.35 -2.54 2.91
CA ALA A 147 -2.14 -2.53 4.14
C ALA A 147 -2.15 -1.12 4.79
N TRP A 148 -3.21 -0.68 5.46
CA TRP A 148 -4.53 -1.33 5.53
C TRP A 148 -5.50 -0.60 4.62
N THR A 149 -6.41 -1.32 3.97
CA THR A 149 -7.28 -0.80 2.90
C THR A 149 -8.02 0.48 3.28
N ASN A 150 -8.73 0.48 4.42
CA ASN A 150 -9.55 1.59 4.91
C ASN A 150 -8.75 2.69 5.64
N MET A 151 -7.45 2.57 5.69
CA MET A 151 -6.54 3.53 6.34
C MET A 151 -5.50 4.03 5.34
N SER A 152 -4.29 3.48 5.36
CA SER A 152 -3.16 3.97 4.56
C SER A 152 -3.43 3.95 3.05
N ILE A 153 -4.09 2.90 2.54
CA ILE A 153 -4.40 2.78 1.10
C ILE A 153 -5.43 3.84 0.71
N GLU A 154 -6.53 3.94 1.46
CA GLU A 154 -7.56 4.93 1.18
C GLU A 154 -7.04 6.37 1.30
N HIS A 155 -6.24 6.68 2.35
CA HIS A 155 -5.62 8.01 2.49
C HIS A 155 -4.68 8.34 1.32
N THR A 156 -3.88 7.36 0.88
CA THR A 156 -2.93 7.57 -0.22
C THR A 156 -3.66 7.75 -1.55
N ALA A 157 -4.70 6.95 -1.80
CA ALA A 157 -5.50 7.08 -3.01
C ALA A 157 -6.24 8.44 -3.09
N ARG A 158 -6.90 8.86 -1.99
CA ARG A 158 -7.58 10.16 -1.92
C ARG A 158 -6.62 11.32 -2.13
N SER A 159 -5.51 11.34 -1.39
CA SER A 159 -4.50 12.39 -1.52
C SER A 159 -3.84 12.40 -2.90
N GLY A 160 -3.63 11.23 -3.51
CA GLY A 160 -3.10 11.11 -4.86
C GLY A 160 -4.04 11.68 -5.91
N ALA A 161 -5.34 11.38 -5.80
CA ALA A 161 -6.38 11.94 -6.68
C ALA A 161 -6.45 13.48 -6.56
N ASP A 162 -6.41 14.02 -5.34
CA ASP A 162 -6.40 15.48 -5.10
C ASP A 162 -5.14 16.16 -5.67
N LYS A 163 -4.03 15.43 -5.79
CA LYS A 163 -2.79 15.89 -6.43
C LYS A 163 -2.80 15.76 -7.96
N GLY A 164 -3.86 15.17 -8.53
CA GLY A 164 -4.04 15.01 -9.98
C GLY A 164 -3.50 13.71 -10.57
N TYR A 165 -3.13 12.73 -9.73
CA TYR A 165 -2.73 11.41 -10.21
C TYR A 165 -3.93 10.54 -10.58
N PHE A 166 -3.78 9.71 -11.61
CA PHE A 166 -4.71 8.63 -11.91
C PHE A 166 -4.41 7.44 -10.98
N MET A 167 -5.32 7.21 -10.03
CA MET A 167 -5.13 6.19 -9.00
C MET A 167 -5.76 4.86 -9.40
N PHE A 168 -5.03 3.76 -9.24
CA PHE A 168 -5.49 2.40 -9.45
C PHE A 168 -5.31 1.60 -8.17
N VAL A 169 -6.34 0.88 -7.73
CA VAL A 169 -6.31 0.06 -6.52
C VAL A 169 -6.77 -1.35 -6.87
N PRO A 170 -5.83 -2.30 -7.06
CA PRO A 170 -6.17 -3.71 -7.18
C PRO A 170 -6.61 -4.23 -5.80
N GLU A 171 -7.91 -4.52 -5.66
CA GLU A 171 -8.53 -4.85 -4.38
C GLU A 171 -7.94 -6.10 -3.71
N ASP A 172 -7.60 -7.10 -4.52
CA ASP A 172 -6.97 -8.34 -4.08
C ASP A 172 -5.48 -8.22 -3.73
N CYS A 173 -4.89 -7.03 -3.97
CA CYS A 173 -3.56 -6.63 -3.48
C CYS A 173 -3.66 -5.72 -2.23
N CYS A 174 -4.82 -5.65 -1.58
CA CYS A 174 -5.04 -4.84 -0.39
C CYS A 174 -5.68 -5.68 0.72
N SER A 175 -5.34 -5.40 1.97
CA SER A 175 -5.97 -6.04 3.14
C SER A 175 -6.13 -5.07 4.29
N THR A 176 -6.99 -5.44 5.25
CA THR A 176 -7.19 -4.73 6.51
C THR A 176 -7.56 -5.72 7.61
N MET A 177 -8.29 -5.31 8.66
CA MET A 177 -8.64 -6.17 9.80
C MET A 177 -9.68 -7.24 9.46
N ASN A 178 -10.59 -6.97 8.52
CA ASN A 178 -11.63 -7.91 8.12
C ASN A 178 -12.26 -7.51 6.77
N ALA A 179 -13.06 -8.43 6.22
CA ALA A 179 -13.71 -8.25 4.93
C ALA A 179 -14.74 -7.11 4.93
N ASP A 180 -15.45 -6.85 6.05
CA ASP A 180 -16.46 -5.78 6.09
C ASP A 180 -15.81 -4.40 5.93
N TRP A 181 -14.71 -4.15 6.62
CA TRP A 181 -13.97 -2.89 6.51
C TRP A 181 -13.31 -2.74 5.14
N HIS A 182 -12.74 -3.84 4.63
CA HIS A 182 -12.18 -3.86 3.28
C HIS A 182 -13.26 -3.51 2.24
N ASN A 183 -14.38 -4.23 2.25
CA ASN A 183 -15.48 -4.04 1.31
C ASN A 183 -16.12 -2.65 1.42
N ALA A 184 -16.22 -2.10 2.63
CA ALA A 184 -16.72 -0.74 2.83
C ALA A 184 -15.82 0.30 2.14
N SER A 185 -14.50 0.18 2.30
CA SER A 185 -13.53 1.05 1.64
C SER A 185 -13.56 0.89 0.11
N ILE A 186 -13.51 -0.34 -0.37
CA ILE A 186 -13.52 -0.66 -1.81
C ILE A 186 -14.80 -0.17 -2.48
N ASN A 187 -15.98 -0.50 -1.93
CA ASN A 187 -17.25 -0.31 -2.62
C ASN A 187 -17.86 1.09 -2.45
N TYR A 188 -17.50 1.82 -1.38
CA TYR A 188 -18.14 3.10 -1.06
C TYR A 188 -17.19 4.30 -1.02
N ALA A 189 -15.90 4.07 -0.86
CA ALA A 189 -14.91 5.12 -0.73
C ALA A 189 -13.98 5.21 -1.95
N LEU A 190 -13.20 4.17 -2.19
CA LEU A 190 -12.12 4.15 -3.18
C LEU A 190 -12.63 4.26 -4.63
N GLN A 191 -13.78 3.69 -4.95
CA GLN A 191 -14.38 3.80 -6.29
C GLN A 191 -14.69 5.25 -6.75
N ASN A 192 -14.68 6.21 -5.82
CA ASN A 192 -14.94 7.61 -6.16
C ASN A 192 -13.66 8.39 -6.51
N VAL A 193 -12.50 7.86 -6.14
CA VAL A 193 -11.20 8.56 -6.26
C VAL A 193 -10.14 7.72 -6.98
N SER A 194 -10.47 6.48 -7.34
CA SER A 194 -9.56 5.55 -8.00
C SER A 194 -10.32 4.59 -8.92
N THR A 195 -9.59 3.98 -9.86
CA THR A 195 -10.06 2.80 -10.58
C THR A 195 -9.79 1.58 -9.70
N VAL A 196 -10.84 1.05 -9.07
CA VAL A 196 -10.77 -0.23 -8.35
C VAL A 196 -10.72 -1.36 -9.37
N THR A 197 -9.77 -2.28 -9.21
CA THR A 197 -9.46 -3.33 -10.18
C THR A 197 -8.93 -4.59 -9.47
N THR A 198 -8.29 -5.51 -10.19
CA THR A 198 -7.65 -6.71 -9.66
C THR A 198 -6.18 -6.78 -10.07
N CYS A 199 -5.39 -7.60 -9.37
CA CYS A 199 -4.01 -7.90 -9.72
C CYS A 199 -3.90 -8.40 -11.18
N ASP A 200 -4.74 -9.34 -11.57
CA ASP A 200 -4.73 -9.90 -12.95
C ASP A 200 -5.01 -8.86 -14.02
N ALA A 201 -5.95 -7.95 -13.76
CA ALA A 201 -6.27 -6.89 -14.71
C ALA A 201 -5.11 -5.89 -14.86
N VAL A 202 -4.43 -5.54 -13.77
CA VAL A 202 -3.23 -4.66 -13.82
C VAL A 202 -2.10 -5.36 -14.55
N VAL A 203 -1.80 -6.62 -14.21
CA VAL A 203 -0.74 -7.40 -14.87
C VAL A 203 -0.99 -7.50 -16.39
N ALA A 204 -2.24 -7.75 -16.78
CA ALA A 204 -2.60 -7.79 -18.21
C ALA A 204 -2.43 -6.43 -18.91
N ALA A 205 -2.82 -5.33 -18.24
CA ALA A 205 -2.73 -3.98 -18.79
C ALA A 205 -1.28 -3.50 -19.00
N ILE A 206 -0.35 -3.85 -18.11
CA ILE A 206 1.07 -3.44 -18.22
C ILE A 206 1.92 -4.38 -19.09
N ALA A 207 1.42 -5.57 -19.41
CA ALA A 207 2.14 -6.55 -20.25
C ALA A 207 2.13 -6.22 -21.76
N GLY A 208 1.18 -5.41 -22.19
CA GLY A 208 1.04 -4.96 -23.59
C GLY A 208 1.95 -3.81 -23.88
#